data_8b73ecb0225eba705869aaa841d98bb2
#
_entry.id   8b73ecb0225eba705869aaa841d98bb2
#
_cell.length_a   1.000
_cell.length_b   1.000
_cell.length_c   1.000
_cell.angle_alpha   90.00
_cell.angle_beta   90.00
_cell.angle_gamma   90.00
#
_symmetry.space_group_name_H-M   'P 1'
#
loop_
_entity.id
_entity.type
_entity.pdbx_description
1 polymer ?
#
loop_
_entity_poly.entity_id
_entity_poly.type
_entity_poly.pdbx_seq_one_letter_code
_entity_poly.pdbx_strand_id
1 'polypeptide(L)'
;RIERGKIISADGVVLATSNKVSDGYERFYPEGETVSHITGFYSQKYGRSGLELIYDEYLSGQTRVSSIPDYIRRLLGKEAPGNDLTLTINMDIQRAAMKALGNRKGAAVVLNPKTGAVLALASQPTYNPNDIDDNWKTISTNLDGAMLNRALQGRFTPGSSFKIVTASAAIEENLVSTDTVFSAPARSSVYGGKVSNYGGKDYGKATVEDAFSQSINTVFAQIGLKLGGAKLVDYAKAFGLNISIPFDLPTSEGWIPAASDMDKLEVAWTAVGQGRTLVTPLNMALICSTIANDGKLMRPYLVEKISERNGNTIFKYRPSLWRQPISKDTAVIIKSFMEKTVDMGTGTRARIGSIRVAGKTGTAEVSKKEPHAWFVGFAPVEDPQVAVAVIIENGGSGGRVAAPIAREILATALGKNR
;
A
#
# COMPACT_ATOMS: atom_id res chain seq x y z
N ARG A 1 29.48 -5.41 21.60
CA ARG A 1 28.57 -5.22 20.41
C ARG A 1 28.39 -6.58 19.75
N ILE A 2 27.14 -7.06 19.72
CA ILE A 2 26.75 -8.37 19.16
C ILE A 2 26.78 -8.31 17.64
N GLU A 3 27.18 -9.39 17.00
CA GLU A 3 27.03 -9.57 15.56
C GLU A 3 25.56 -9.89 15.23
N ARG A 4 24.82 -8.87 14.82
CA ARG A 4 23.41 -9.00 14.42
C ARG A 4 23.30 -9.73 13.07
N GLY A 5 22.26 -10.53 12.91
CA GLY A 5 21.94 -11.20 11.66
C GLY A 5 21.70 -10.23 10.50
N LYS A 6 21.82 -10.71 9.29
CA LYS A 6 21.58 -9.92 8.08
C LYS A 6 20.08 -9.75 7.83
N ILE A 7 19.72 -8.64 7.17
CA ILE A 7 18.44 -8.47 6.52
C ILE A 7 18.69 -8.50 5.01
N ILE A 8 18.02 -9.39 4.30
CA ILE A 8 18.31 -9.71 2.90
C ILE A 8 17.00 -9.64 2.11
N SER A 9 17.02 -9.06 0.91
CA SER A 9 15.88 -9.04 0.00
C SER A 9 15.61 -10.41 -0.65
N ALA A 10 14.45 -10.58 -1.30
CA ALA A 10 14.09 -11.80 -2.00
C ALA A 10 15.06 -12.15 -3.14
N ASP A 11 15.66 -11.15 -3.77
CA ASP A 11 16.66 -11.26 -4.84
C ASP A 11 18.11 -11.29 -4.33
N GLY A 12 18.31 -11.46 -3.01
CA GLY A 12 19.62 -11.72 -2.39
C GLY A 12 20.46 -10.49 -2.09
N VAL A 13 19.93 -9.28 -2.22
CA VAL A 13 20.62 -8.04 -1.88
C VAL A 13 20.66 -7.87 -0.35
N VAL A 14 21.82 -7.56 0.21
CA VAL A 14 21.99 -7.31 1.65
C VAL A 14 21.50 -5.89 1.98
N LEU A 15 20.49 -5.79 2.83
CA LEU A 15 19.87 -4.52 3.25
C LEU A 15 20.43 -4.01 4.58
N ALA A 16 20.85 -4.93 5.46
CA ALA A 16 21.52 -4.62 6.71
C ALA A 16 22.51 -5.73 7.06
N THR A 17 23.70 -5.35 7.52
CA THR A 17 24.77 -6.28 7.93
C THR A 17 25.51 -5.74 9.14
N SER A 18 26.33 -6.57 9.77
CA SER A 18 27.20 -6.19 10.87
C SER A 18 28.66 -6.31 10.42
N ASN A 19 29.38 -5.20 10.40
CA ASN A 19 30.81 -5.14 10.09
C ASN A 19 31.60 -5.28 11.34
N LYS A 20 32.69 -6.09 11.33
CA LYS A 20 33.60 -6.23 12.45
C LYS A 20 34.46 -4.97 12.59
N VAL A 21 34.52 -4.42 13.80
CA VAL A 21 35.35 -3.28 14.18
C VAL A 21 36.23 -3.66 15.37
N SER A 22 37.15 -2.80 15.79
CA SER A 22 38.09 -3.06 16.91
C SER A 22 37.34 -3.49 18.18
N ASP A 23 36.18 -2.93 18.44
CA ASP A 23 35.41 -3.05 19.69
C ASP A 23 34.08 -3.84 19.50
N GLY A 24 34.09 -4.85 18.61
CA GLY A 24 32.96 -5.70 18.31
C GLY A 24 32.39 -5.51 16.91
N TYR A 25 31.12 -5.14 16.79
CA TYR A 25 30.44 -5.03 15.50
C TYR A 25 29.68 -3.71 15.37
N GLU A 26 29.71 -3.14 14.17
CA GLU A 26 28.96 -1.97 13.79
C GLU A 26 27.86 -2.34 12.76
N ARG A 27 26.65 -1.80 12.92
CA ARG A 27 25.55 -2.04 12.00
C ARG A 27 25.67 -1.14 10.78
N PHE A 28 25.51 -1.72 9.59
CA PHE A 28 25.65 -1.03 8.31
C PHE A 28 24.52 -1.39 7.36
N TYR A 29 24.03 -0.38 6.62
CA TYR A 29 22.90 -0.48 5.70
C TYR A 29 23.37 -0.11 4.28
N PRO A 30 23.76 -1.13 3.46
CA PRO A 30 24.33 -0.88 2.12
C PRO A 30 23.42 -0.10 1.18
N GLU A 31 22.10 -0.28 1.30
CA GLU A 31 21.09 0.38 0.47
C GLU A 31 20.59 1.73 1.04
N GLY A 32 21.09 2.13 2.21
CA GLY A 32 20.86 3.44 2.82
C GLY A 32 19.39 3.86 2.81
N GLU A 33 19.12 5.01 2.21
CA GLU A 33 17.79 5.64 2.16
C GLU A 33 16.73 4.81 1.45
N THR A 34 17.13 3.90 0.55
CA THR A 34 16.21 3.14 -0.30
C THR A 34 15.30 2.21 0.51
N VAL A 35 15.76 1.74 1.65
CA VAL A 35 15.07 0.74 2.49
C VAL A 35 14.92 1.16 3.95
N SER A 36 15.23 2.40 4.30
CA SER A 36 15.23 2.88 5.68
C SER A 36 13.91 2.67 6.41
N HIS A 37 12.77 2.89 5.74
CA HIS A 37 11.44 2.66 6.31
C HIS A 37 11.06 1.17 6.44
N ILE A 38 11.85 0.27 5.87
CA ILE A 38 11.69 -1.19 5.97
C ILE A 38 12.61 -1.72 7.07
N THR A 39 13.92 -1.55 6.90
CA THR A 39 14.91 -2.04 7.88
C THR A 39 14.78 -1.31 9.20
N GLY A 40 14.44 -0.03 9.16
CA GLY A 40 14.66 0.85 10.28
C GLY A 40 16.15 1.10 10.51
N PHE A 41 16.51 1.37 11.75
CA PHE A 41 17.88 1.57 12.20
C PHE A 41 18.13 0.86 13.53
N TYR A 42 19.41 0.61 13.83
CA TYR A 42 19.92 0.18 15.11
C TYR A 42 20.96 1.19 15.59
N SER A 43 20.70 1.81 16.71
CA SER A 43 21.61 2.73 17.40
C SER A 43 21.68 2.39 18.87
N GLN A 44 22.88 2.40 19.45
CA GLN A 44 23.06 2.24 20.90
C GLN A 44 22.56 3.46 21.67
N LYS A 45 22.61 4.63 21.03
CA LYS A 45 22.24 5.92 21.63
C LYS A 45 20.76 6.23 21.48
N TYR A 46 20.16 5.91 20.32
CA TYR A 46 18.80 6.31 19.96
C TYR A 46 17.83 5.14 19.81
N GLY A 47 18.28 3.92 20.09
CA GLY A 47 17.43 2.74 20.07
C GLY A 47 17.30 2.11 18.69
N ARG A 48 16.10 1.62 18.38
CA ARG A 48 15.82 0.83 17.18
C ARG A 48 14.50 1.23 16.57
N SER A 49 14.34 0.98 15.28
CA SER A 49 13.06 1.14 14.57
C SER A 49 12.89 0.07 13.50
N GLY A 50 11.70 0.01 12.86
CA GLY A 50 11.44 -0.91 11.75
C GLY A 50 11.69 -2.38 12.10
N LEU A 51 12.20 -3.15 11.15
CA LEU A 51 12.52 -4.57 11.37
C LEU A 51 13.61 -4.77 12.41
N GLU A 52 14.54 -3.83 12.56
CA GLU A 52 15.57 -3.89 13.62
C GLU A 52 14.96 -3.90 15.02
N LEU A 53 13.80 -3.28 15.21
CA LEU A 53 13.06 -3.30 16.48
C LEU A 53 12.18 -4.55 16.59
N ILE A 54 11.34 -4.80 15.58
CA ILE A 54 10.31 -5.85 15.66
C ILE A 54 10.92 -7.26 15.71
N TYR A 55 12.04 -7.46 14.99
CA TYR A 55 12.74 -8.74 14.94
C TYR A 55 14.05 -8.75 15.74
N ASP A 56 14.17 -7.86 16.75
CA ASP A 56 15.39 -7.71 17.55
C ASP A 56 15.86 -9.00 18.19
N GLU A 57 14.94 -9.80 18.75
CA GLU A 57 15.29 -11.08 19.40
C GLU A 57 15.94 -12.05 18.41
N TYR A 58 15.47 -12.10 17.18
CA TYR A 58 16.07 -12.93 16.12
C TYR A 58 17.40 -12.36 15.66
N LEU A 59 17.41 -11.07 15.31
CA LEU A 59 18.60 -10.40 14.78
C LEU A 59 19.76 -10.35 15.79
N SER A 60 19.46 -10.35 17.09
CA SER A 60 20.48 -10.36 18.17
C SER A 60 20.88 -11.76 18.65
N GLY A 61 20.22 -12.81 18.14
CA GLY A 61 20.46 -14.18 18.61
C GLY A 61 19.94 -14.46 20.03
N GLN A 62 19.06 -13.59 20.56
CA GLN A 62 18.49 -13.75 21.91
C GLN A 62 17.25 -14.66 21.93
N THR A 63 16.84 -15.21 20.81
CA THR A 63 15.78 -16.23 20.74
C THR A 63 16.07 -17.39 21.68
N ARG A 64 15.03 -17.98 22.27
CA ARG A 64 15.13 -19.05 23.26
C ARG A 64 16.11 -20.12 22.80
N VAL A 65 16.97 -20.55 23.74
CA VAL A 65 17.91 -21.67 23.56
C VAL A 65 17.15 -22.86 23.00
N SER A 66 17.35 -23.12 21.72
CA SER A 66 16.66 -24.20 21.01
C SER A 66 17.46 -25.51 21.00
N SER A 67 18.72 -25.45 21.44
CA SER A 67 19.61 -26.62 21.42
C SER A 67 20.58 -26.68 22.60
N ILE A 68 21.01 -27.88 22.94
CA ILE A 68 22.08 -28.12 23.96
C ILE A 68 23.38 -27.37 23.60
N PRO A 69 23.84 -27.33 22.32
CA PRO A 69 24.99 -26.52 21.94
C PRO A 69 24.85 -25.04 22.24
N ASP A 70 23.66 -24.45 22.08
CA ASP A 70 23.44 -23.02 22.36
C ASP A 70 23.48 -22.75 23.88
N TYR A 71 22.96 -23.65 24.68
CA TYR A 71 23.06 -23.57 26.13
C TYR A 71 24.51 -23.61 26.60
N ILE A 72 25.34 -24.51 26.04
CA ILE A 72 26.78 -24.61 26.35
C ILE A 72 27.53 -23.36 25.90
N ARG A 73 27.23 -22.82 24.74
CA ARG A 73 27.82 -21.55 24.24
C ARG A 73 27.55 -20.39 25.20
N ARG A 74 26.29 -20.26 25.68
CA ARG A 74 25.95 -19.22 26.68
C ARG A 74 26.67 -19.41 28.00
N LEU A 75 26.78 -20.63 28.48
CA LEU A 75 27.57 -20.94 29.69
C LEU A 75 29.04 -20.59 29.52
N LEU A 76 29.60 -20.66 28.32
CA LEU A 76 30.96 -20.28 27.98
C LEU A 76 31.13 -18.79 27.68
N GLY A 77 30.08 -17.97 27.89
CA GLY A 77 30.09 -16.53 27.60
C GLY A 77 30.19 -16.20 26.10
N LYS A 78 29.94 -17.18 25.22
CA LYS A 78 29.91 -16.95 23.76
C LYS A 78 28.49 -16.64 23.33
N GLU A 79 28.25 -15.40 22.94
CA GLU A 79 26.97 -14.98 22.36
C GLU A 79 26.72 -15.73 21.04
N ALA A 80 25.50 -16.22 20.85
CA ALA A 80 25.10 -16.80 19.59
C ALA A 80 25.01 -15.68 18.53
N PRO A 81 25.48 -15.92 17.31
CA PRO A 81 25.30 -14.95 16.23
C PRO A 81 23.82 -14.78 15.93
N GLY A 82 23.43 -13.57 15.51
CA GLY A 82 22.05 -13.28 15.13
C GLY A 82 21.57 -14.08 13.91
N ASN A 83 20.26 -14.28 13.84
CA ASN A 83 19.59 -14.97 12.72
C ASN A 83 19.33 -14.00 11.58
N ASP A 84 19.37 -14.49 10.35
CA ASP A 84 19.14 -13.72 9.15
C ASP A 84 17.64 -13.66 8.81
N LEU A 85 17.17 -12.49 8.37
CA LEU A 85 15.84 -12.29 7.80
C LEU A 85 15.93 -12.24 6.28
N THR A 86 15.12 -13.04 5.60
CA THR A 86 14.88 -12.89 4.15
C THR A 86 13.51 -12.26 3.95
N LEU A 87 13.48 -11.14 3.23
CA LEU A 87 12.27 -10.38 2.97
C LEU A 87 11.66 -10.76 1.62
N THR A 88 10.40 -10.38 1.42
CA THR A 88 9.70 -10.46 0.13
C THR A 88 10.07 -9.32 -0.83
N ILE A 89 10.77 -8.29 -0.35
CA ILE A 89 11.19 -7.13 -1.13
C ILE A 89 12.08 -7.56 -2.30
N ASN A 90 11.74 -7.09 -3.49
CA ASN A 90 12.59 -7.15 -4.67
C ASN A 90 13.25 -5.78 -4.86
N MET A 91 14.59 -5.75 -4.91
CA MET A 91 15.31 -4.48 -4.91
C MET A 91 15.22 -3.72 -6.23
N ASP A 92 15.02 -4.38 -7.35
CA ASP A 92 14.78 -3.69 -8.63
C ASP A 92 13.46 -2.91 -8.55
N ILE A 93 12.39 -3.51 -8.00
CA ILE A 93 11.09 -2.86 -7.82
C ILE A 93 11.17 -1.75 -6.77
N GLN A 94 11.85 -2.00 -5.64
CA GLN A 94 12.02 -1.03 -4.57
C GLN A 94 12.76 0.22 -5.06
N ARG A 95 13.89 0.04 -5.75
CA ARG A 95 14.67 1.15 -6.33
C ARG A 95 13.88 1.91 -7.39
N ALA A 96 13.11 1.21 -8.23
CA ALA A 96 12.22 1.83 -9.22
C ALA A 96 11.14 2.68 -8.55
N ALA A 97 10.51 2.18 -7.48
CA ALA A 97 9.51 2.90 -6.72
C ALA A 97 10.08 4.18 -6.07
N MET A 98 11.23 4.08 -5.40
CA MET A 98 11.90 5.23 -4.81
C MET A 98 12.31 6.27 -5.85
N LYS A 99 12.86 5.83 -6.99
CA LYS A 99 13.24 6.70 -8.11
C LYS A 99 12.01 7.39 -8.73
N ALA A 100 10.92 6.65 -8.95
CA ALA A 100 9.70 7.20 -9.55
C ALA A 100 9.00 8.22 -8.64
N LEU A 101 9.03 8.03 -7.32
CA LEU A 101 8.58 9.03 -6.34
C LEU A 101 9.46 10.28 -6.39
N GLY A 102 10.79 10.10 -6.55
CA GLY A 102 11.76 11.18 -6.53
C GLY A 102 11.71 11.94 -5.19
N ASN A 103 11.71 13.27 -5.26
CA ASN A 103 11.66 14.14 -4.07
C ASN A 103 10.22 14.52 -3.64
N ARG A 104 9.19 13.92 -4.25
CA ARG A 104 7.80 14.21 -3.92
C ARG A 104 7.42 13.53 -2.61
N LYS A 105 6.70 14.24 -1.74
CA LYS A 105 6.07 13.61 -0.57
C LYS A 105 5.04 12.60 -1.05
N GLY A 106 5.22 11.36 -0.67
CA GLY A 106 4.32 10.31 -1.11
C GLY A 106 4.80 8.91 -0.76
N ALA A 107 4.10 7.93 -1.27
CA ALA A 107 4.42 6.53 -1.04
C ALA A 107 3.99 5.64 -2.20
N ALA A 108 4.63 4.48 -2.31
CA ALA A 108 4.21 3.40 -3.18
C ALA A 108 4.29 2.06 -2.42
N VAL A 109 3.23 1.27 -2.54
CA VAL A 109 3.17 -0.11 -2.04
C VAL A 109 2.94 -1.02 -3.23
N VAL A 110 3.77 -2.04 -3.36
CA VAL A 110 3.69 -3.03 -4.44
C VAL A 110 3.62 -4.42 -3.83
N LEU A 111 2.66 -5.22 -4.25
CA LEU A 111 2.51 -6.56 -3.71
C LEU A 111 2.07 -7.58 -4.78
N ASN A 112 2.34 -8.84 -4.50
CA ASN A 112 1.81 -9.95 -5.28
C ASN A 112 0.38 -10.25 -4.80
N PRO A 113 -0.64 -10.05 -5.65
CA PRO A 113 -2.03 -10.21 -5.23
C PRO A 113 -2.40 -11.66 -4.88
N LYS A 114 -1.70 -12.65 -5.43
CA LYS A 114 -1.99 -14.07 -5.19
C LYS A 114 -1.45 -14.58 -3.86
N THR A 115 -0.38 -13.96 -3.36
CA THR A 115 0.30 -14.43 -2.14
C THR A 115 0.19 -13.46 -0.97
N GLY A 116 0.02 -12.17 -1.24
CA GLY A 116 0.12 -11.10 -0.25
C GLY A 116 1.56 -10.63 0.04
N ALA A 117 2.56 -11.20 -0.65
CA ALA A 117 3.96 -10.78 -0.50
C ALA A 117 4.13 -9.32 -0.90
N VAL A 118 4.70 -8.48 -0.03
CA VAL A 118 5.02 -7.09 -0.33
C VAL A 118 6.36 -7.03 -1.05
N LEU A 119 6.33 -6.62 -2.31
CA LEU A 119 7.48 -6.59 -3.22
C LEU A 119 8.27 -5.30 -3.14
N ALA A 120 7.60 -4.19 -2.82
CA ALA A 120 8.21 -2.89 -2.55
C ALA A 120 7.37 -2.07 -1.59
N LEU A 121 8.04 -1.23 -0.81
CA LEU A 121 7.44 -0.35 0.18
C LEU A 121 8.27 0.92 0.25
N ALA A 122 7.88 1.90 -0.57
CA ALA A 122 8.58 3.16 -0.73
C ALA A 122 7.84 4.29 -0.02
N SER A 123 8.59 5.15 0.66
CA SER A 123 8.07 6.33 1.37
C SER A 123 9.06 7.48 1.22
N GLN A 124 8.55 8.66 0.84
CA GLN A 124 9.32 9.91 0.69
C GLN A 124 8.65 11.04 1.48
N PRO A 125 9.43 11.94 2.11
CA PRO A 125 10.89 11.91 2.23
C PRO A 125 11.40 10.74 3.06
N THR A 126 12.68 10.45 2.93
CA THR A 126 13.37 9.36 3.60
C THR A 126 14.57 9.86 4.41
N TYR A 127 15.31 8.96 5.03
CA TYR A 127 16.53 9.24 5.78
C TYR A 127 17.55 8.12 5.57
N ASN A 128 18.84 8.42 5.77
CA ASN A 128 19.87 7.38 5.74
C ASN A 128 20.03 6.78 7.15
N PRO A 129 19.76 5.48 7.36
CA PRO A 129 19.90 4.84 8.66
C PRO A 129 21.35 4.78 9.16
N ASN A 130 22.35 4.93 8.29
CA ASN A 130 23.76 5.01 8.68
C ASN A 130 24.10 6.35 9.37
N ASP A 131 23.30 7.39 9.18
CA ASP A 131 23.55 8.74 9.69
C ASP A 131 22.84 9.03 11.03
N ILE A 132 22.15 8.05 11.60
CA ILE A 132 21.29 8.25 12.79
C ILE A 132 22.10 8.78 13.98
N ASP A 133 23.27 8.24 14.24
CA ASP A 133 24.07 8.61 15.41
C ASP A 133 24.63 10.02 15.32
N ASP A 134 24.94 10.49 14.11
CA ASP A 134 25.54 11.81 13.86
C ASP A 134 24.48 12.89 13.59
N ASN A 135 23.37 12.53 12.95
CA ASN A 135 22.37 13.50 12.45
C ASN A 135 20.98 13.36 13.08
N TRP A 136 20.87 12.71 14.24
CA TRP A 136 19.60 12.44 14.91
C TRP A 136 18.68 13.66 15.00
N LYS A 137 19.20 14.80 15.46
CA LYS A 137 18.39 15.99 15.64
C LYS A 137 17.76 16.44 14.32
N THR A 138 18.52 16.48 13.25
CA THR A 138 18.04 16.89 11.92
C THR A 138 17.01 15.91 11.39
N ILE A 139 17.26 14.61 11.53
CA ILE A 139 16.37 13.56 11.03
C ILE A 139 15.07 13.51 11.84
N SER A 140 15.15 13.50 13.18
CA SER A 140 14.01 13.34 14.06
C SER A 140 13.08 14.57 14.13
N THR A 141 13.62 15.76 13.86
CA THR A 141 12.84 17.01 13.85
C THR A 141 12.51 17.49 12.44
N ASN A 142 12.70 16.65 11.42
CA ASN A 142 12.39 17.00 10.04
C ASN A 142 10.89 17.28 9.88
N LEU A 143 10.56 18.54 9.50
CA LEU A 143 9.18 19.01 9.39
C LEU A 143 8.38 18.31 8.28
N ASP A 144 9.07 17.71 7.32
CA ASP A 144 8.47 16.94 6.25
C ASP A 144 8.20 15.48 6.64
N GLY A 145 8.62 15.08 7.86
CA GLY A 145 8.38 13.78 8.43
C GLY A 145 9.19 12.67 7.72
N ALA A 146 10.50 12.85 7.63
CA ALA A 146 11.39 11.86 7.00
C ALA A 146 11.33 10.47 7.66
N MET A 147 11.08 10.41 8.96
CA MET A 147 10.93 9.15 9.70
C MET A 147 9.54 8.51 9.58
N LEU A 148 8.54 9.23 9.06
CA LEU A 148 7.20 8.69 8.88
C LEU A 148 7.17 7.70 7.72
N ASN A 149 6.85 6.44 8.00
CA ASN A 149 6.55 5.47 6.95
C ASN A 149 5.17 5.75 6.35
N ARG A 150 5.12 6.59 5.32
CA ARG A 150 3.86 6.99 4.67
C ARG A 150 3.11 5.83 4.06
N ALA A 151 3.83 4.81 3.60
CA ALA A 151 3.23 3.63 2.99
C ALA A 151 2.34 2.84 3.96
N LEU A 152 2.72 2.81 5.25
CA LEU A 152 2.05 2.02 6.29
C LEU A 152 1.27 2.88 7.30
N GLN A 153 1.73 4.09 7.58
CA GLN A 153 1.22 4.92 8.67
C GLN A 153 0.61 6.24 8.22
N GLY A 154 0.91 6.70 6.99
CA GLY A 154 0.27 7.86 6.41
C GLY A 154 -1.21 7.60 6.15
N ARG A 155 -2.10 8.46 6.64
CA ARG A 155 -3.55 8.38 6.43
C ARG A 155 -4.02 9.54 5.57
N PHE A 156 -4.66 9.22 4.47
CA PHE A 156 -5.04 10.18 3.45
C PHE A 156 -6.48 9.96 2.99
N THR A 157 -7.14 11.03 2.59
CA THR A 157 -8.42 10.92 1.88
C THR A 157 -8.20 10.13 0.57
N PRO A 158 -8.97 9.06 0.31
CA PRO A 158 -8.73 8.21 -0.84
C PRO A 158 -9.12 8.83 -2.19
N GLY A 159 -10.02 9.80 -2.19
CA GLY A 159 -10.60 10.31 -3.41
C GLY A 159 -11.27 9.22 -4.23
N SER A 160 -11.35 9.40 -5.53
CA SER A 160 -12.03 8.47 -6.44
C SER A 160 -11.45 7.04 -6.49
N SER A 161 -10.29 6.77 -5.86
CA SER A 161 -9.81 5.40 -5.73
C SER A 161 -10.73 4.55 -4.84
N PHE A 162 -11.45 5.16 -3.90
CA PHE A 162 -12.43 4.48 -3.06
C PHE A 162 -13.68 3.98 -3.83
N LYS A 163 -13.91 4.47 -5.04
CA LYS A 163 -14.99 3.97 -5.91
C LYS A 163 -14.86 2.49 -6.23
N ILE A 164 -13.68 1.90 -6.07
CA ILE A 164 -13.48 0.44 -6.15
C ILE A 164 -14.34 -0.24 -5.10
N VAL A 165 -14.33 0.23 -3.85
CA VAL A 165 -15.15 -0.32 -2.76
C VAL A 165 -16.64 -0.09 -3.01
N THR A 166 -17.01 1.14 -3.37
CA THR A 166 -18.41 1.52 -3.62
C THR A 166 -19.02 0.72 -4.78
N ALA A 167 -18.30 0.59 -5.89
CA ALA A 167 -18.76 -0.18 -7.05
C ALA A 167 -18.84 -1.67 -6.72
N SER A 168 -17.84 -2.21 -6.03
CA SER A 168 -17.83 -3.60 -5.59
C SER A 168 -19.06 -3.93 -4.73
N ALA A 169 -19.34 -3.08 -3.74
CA ALA A 169 -20.50 -3.26 -2.88
C ALA A 169 -21.82 -3.21 -3.64
N ALA A 170 -21.97 -2.23 -4.54
CA ALA A 170 -23.22 -2.06 -5.30
C ALA A 170 -23.48 -3.21 -6.29
N ILE A 171 -22.43 -3.75 -6.91
CA ILE A 171 -22.53 -4.92 -7.81
C ILE A 171 -22.79 -6.19 -6.99
N GLU A 172 -22.05 -6.43 -5.89
CA GLU A 172 -22.22 -7.61 -5.03
C GLU A 172 -23.63 -7.71 -4.44
N GLU A 173 -24.21 -6.57 -4.07
CA GLU A 173 -25.60 -6.48 -3.56
C GLU A 173 -26.66 -6.50 -4.66
N ASN A 174 -26.27 -6.65 -5.93
CA ASN A 174 -27.16 -6.62 -7.10
C ASN A 174 -28.03 -5.33 -7.19
N LEU A 175 -27.54 -4.23 -6.63
CA LEU A 175 -28.23 -2.93 -6.68
C LEU A 175 -28.09 -2.25 -8.04
N VAL A 176 -27.01 -2.56 -8.74
CA VAL A 176 -26.69 -2.08 -10.08
C VAL A 176 -26.02 -3.18 -10.89
N SER A 177 -26.11 -3.07 -12.21
CA SER A 177 -25.34 -3.87 -13.17
C SER A 177 -24.41 -2.96 -13.98
N THR A 178 -23.56 -3.55 -14.80
CA THR A 178 -22.66 -2.84 -15.73
C THR A 178 -23.41 -1.78 -16.55
N ASP A 179 -24.60 -2.12 -17.06
CA ASP A 179 -25.38 -1.30 -17.98
C ASP A 179 -26.42 -0.42 -17.28
N THR A 180 -26.52 -0.45 -15.96
CA THR A 180 -27.44 0.44 -15.23
C THR A 180 -27.10 1.89 -15.54
N VAL A 181 -28.07 2.66 -16.04
CA VAL A 181 -27.89 4.06 -16.46
C VAL A 181 -28.34 5.02 -15.36
N PHE A 182 -27.53 6.01 -15.10
CA PHE A 182 -27.81 7.11 -14.19
C PHE A 182 -27.77 8.46 -14.92
N SER A 183 -28.51 9.44 -14.38
CA SER A 183 -28.29 10.84 -14.72
C SER A 183 -26.93 11.28 -14.21
N ALA A 184 -26.16 11.96 -15.05
CA ALA A 184 -24.78 12.33 -14.77
C ALA A 184 -24.53 13.84 -14.97
N PRO A 185 -25.30 14.73 -14.30
CA PRO A 185 -25.16 16.17 -14.45
C PRO A 185 -23.82 16.64 -13.89
N ALA A 186 -23.38 17.84 -14.28
CA ALA A 186 -22.16 18.46 -13.77
C ALA A 186 -22.12 18.57 -12.23
N ARG A 187 -23.29 18.79 -11.62
CA ARG A 187 -23.51 18.93 -10.17
C ARG A 187 -24.83 18.33 -9.76
N SER A 188 -24.87 17.74 -8.58
CA SER A 188 -26.07 17.25 -7.94
C SER A 188 -26.22 17.86 -6.54
N SER A 189 -27.42 18.34 -6.21
CA SER A 189 -27.77 18.72 -4.83
C SER A 189 -28.08 17.46 -4.04
N VAL A 190 -27.47 17.31 -2.88
CA VAL A 190 -27.63 16.15 -2.00
C VAL A 190 -27.86 16.65 -0.57
N TYR A 191 -29.08 16.60 -0.09
CA TYR A 191 -29.43 16.88 1.32
C TYR A 191 -28.72 18.08 1.96
N GLY A 192 -28.82 19.25 1.30
CA GLY A 192 -28.23 20.51 1.78
C GLY A 192 -26.77 20.75 1.36
N GLY A 193 -26.14 19.79 0.69
CA GLY A 193 -24.82 19.93 0.09
C GLY A 193 -24.84 19.72 -1.40
N LYS A 194 -23.65 19.64 -1.99
CA LYS A 194 -23.45 19.45 -3.44
C LYS A 194 -22.35 18.44 -3.69
N VAL A 195 -22.55 17.59 -4.70
CA VAL A 195 -21.52 16.76 -5.29
C VAL A 195 -21.29 17.24 -6.73
N SER A 196 -20.05 17.48 -7.11
CA SER A 196 -19.68 17.97 -8.45
C SER A 196 -18.70 17.01 -9.12
N ASN A 197 -18.80 16.90 -10.44
CA ASN A 197 -17.81 16.20 -11.23
C ASN A 197 -16.53 17.05 -11.35
N TYR A 198 -15.40 16.38 -11.53
CA TYR A 198 -14.12 17.05 -11.76
C TYR A 198 -14.22 18.01 -12.97
N GLY A 199 -13.75 19.25 -12.79
CA GLY A 199 -13.84 20.28 -13.80
C GLY A 199 -15.29 20.72 -14.14
N GLY A 200 -16.29 20.33 -13.38
CA GLY A 200 -17.69 20.71 -13.60
C GLY A 200 -18.29 20.14 -14.89
N LYS A 201 -17.77 18.98 -15.36
CA LYS A 201 -18.22 18.36 -16.60
C LYS A 201 -19.61 17.72 -16.46
N ASP A 202 -20.48 18.03 -17.42
CA ASP A 202 -21.80 17.37 -17.60
C ASP A 202 -21.64 16.18 -18.56
N TYR A 203 -22.08 15.00 -18.14
CA TYR A 203 -22.05 13.78 -18.96
C TYR A 203 -23.46 13.38 -19.46
N GLY A 204 -24.50 14.13 -19.08
CA GLY A 204 -25.91 13.82 -19.40
C GLY A 204 -26.37 12.54 -18.72
N LYS A 205 -26.10 11.39 -19.32
CA LYS A 205 -26.38 10.06 -18.78
C LYS A 205 -25.12 9.20 -18.90
N ALA A 206 -24.92 8.28 -17.98
CA ALA A 206 -23.80 7.34 -18.01
C ALA A 206 -24.19 5.97 -17.44
N THR A 207 -23.63 4.91 -17.99
CA THR A 207 -23.67 3.58 -17.39
C THR A 207 -22.79 3.54 -16.15
N VAL A 208 -22.96 2.53 -15.29
CA VAL A 208 -22.07 2.33 -14.12
C VAL A 208 -20.62 2.14 -14.57
N GLU A 209 -20.39 1.38 -15.63
CA GLU A 209 -19.05 1.16 -16.19
C GLU A 209 -18.40 2.47 -16.68
N ASP A 210 -19.15 3.28 -17.44
CA ASP A 210 -18.65 4.58 -17.90
C ASP A 210 -18.41 5.54 -16.74
N ALA A 211 -19.31 5.55 -15.76
CA ALA A 211 -19.17 6.36 -14.56
C ALA A 211 -17.93 5.99 -13.75
N PHE A 212 -17.58 4.71 -13.68
CA PHE A 212 -16.36 4.26 -13.03
C PHE A 212 -15.10 4.68 -13.82
N SER A 213 -15.08 4.38 -15.12
CA SER A 213 -13.91 4.65 -15.98
C SER A 213 -13.63 6.14 -16.17
N GLN A 214 -14.67 6.98 -16.24
CA GLN A 214 -14.58 8.45 -16.31
C GLN A 214 -14.59 9.12 -14.92
N SER A 215 -14.74 8.32 -13.86
CA SER A 215 -14.72 8.80 -12.47
C SER A 215 -15.81 9.82 -12.14
N ILE A 216 -17.06 9.61 -12.61
CA ILE A 216 -18.19 10.54 -12.48
C ILE A 216 -18.70 10.54 -11.05
N ASN A 217 -18.48 11.64 -10.32
CA ASN A 217 -18.87 11.77 -8.91
C ASN A 217 -20.38 11.78 -8.70
N THR A 218 -21.12 12.48 -9.57
CA THR A 218 -22.59 12.61 -9.42
C THR A 218 -23.32 11.28 -9.58
N VAL A 219 -22.77 10.34 -10.34
CA VAL A 219 -23.30 8.96 -10.43
C VAL A 219 -22.94 8.16 -9.17
N PHE A 220 -21.70 8.22 -8.71
CA PHE A 220 -21.27 7.47 -7.52
C PHE A 220 -21.93 7.96 -6.24
N ALA A 221 -22.26 9.24 -6.13
CA ALA A 221 -23.10 9.77 -5.05
C ALA A 221 -24.48 9.09 -5.03
N GLN A 222 -25.12 8.95 -6.19
CA GLN A 222 -26.42 8.25 -6.33
C GLN A 222 -26.29 6.76 -5.96
N ILE A 223 -25.23 6.09 -6.41
CA ILE A 223 -24.95 4.69 -6.07
C ILE A 223 -24.77 4.54 -4.56
N GLY A 224 -23.99 5.44 -3.92
CA GLY A 224 -23.79 5.43 -2.49
C GLY A 224 -25.05 5.63 -1.67
N LEU A 225 -25.93 6.55 -2.11
CA LEU A 225 -27.24 6.76 -1.48
C LEU A 225 -28.17 5.54 -1.63
N LYS A 226 -28.11 4.87 -2.79
CA LYS A 226 -28.86 3.64 -3.03
C LYS A 226 -28.34 2.48 -2.18
N LEU A 227 -27.02 2.38 -2.00
CA LEU A 227 -26.37 1.37 -1.17
C LEU A 227 -26.66 1.59 0.33
N GLY A 228 -26.60 2.84 0.76
CA GLY A 228 -26.76 3.25 2.15
C GLY A 228 -25.50 3.14 2.99
N GLY A 229 -25.41 3.91 4.07
CA GLY A 229 -24.24 4.01 4.92
C GLY A 229 -23.85 2.69 5.58
N ALA A 230 -24.82 1.90 6.04
CA ALA A 230 -24.56 0.62 6.70
C ALA A 230 -23.78 -0.36 5.79
N LYS A 231 -24.27 -0.58 4.57
CA LYS A 231 -23.61 -1.44 3.60
C LYS A 231 -22.25 -0.90 3.18
N LEU A 232 -22.14 0.42 2.96
CA LEU A 232 -20.87 1.04 2.60
C LEU A 232 -19.80 0.81 3.67
N VAL A 233 -20.15 0.94 4.94
CA VAL A 233 -19.25 0.65 6.08
C VAL A 233 -18.91 -0.83 6.18
N ASP A 234 -19.89 -1.71 6.00
CA ASP A 234 -19.67 -3.17 6.07
C ASP A 234 -18.68 -3.62 5.00
N TYR A 235 -18.81 -3.16 3.76
CA TYR A 235 -17.86 -3.47 2.69
C TYR A 235 -16.50 -2.83 2.92
N ALA A 236 -16.44 -1.59 3.39
CA ALA A 236 -15.16 -0.96 3.74
C ALA A 236 -14.41 -1.76 4.81
N LYS A 237 -15.12 -2.27 5.83
CA LYS A 237 -14.55 -3.18 6.84
C LYS A 237 -14.13 -4.53 6.25
N ALA A 238 -14.93 -5.09 5.36
CA ALA A 238 -14.58 -6.33 4.68
C ALA A 238 -13.28 -6.18 3.88
N PHE A 239 -13.05 -5.03 3.26
CA PHE A 239 -11.80 -4.67 2.57
C PHE A 239 -10.65 -4.24 3.52
N GLY A 240 -10.87 -4.22 4.83
CA GLY A 240 -9.81 -4.01 5.82
C GLY A 240 -9.74 -2.61 6.44
N LEU A 241 -10.74 -1.74 6.28
CA LEU A 241 -10.84 -0.49 7.03
C LEU A 241 -11.41 -0.74 8.43
N ASN A 242 -11.09 0.13 9.39
CA ASN A 242 -11.44 -0.02 10.81
C ASN A 242 -10.99 -1.36 11.42
N ILE A 243 -9.93 -1.92 10.90
CA ILE A 243 -9.37 -3.20 11.32
C ILE A 243 -7.85 -3.10 11.27
N SER A 244 -7.17 -3.63 12.28
CA SER A 244 -5.73 -3.74 12.28
C SER A 244 -5.27 -4.75 11.21
N ILE A 245 -4.37 -4.30 10.34
CA ILE A 245 -3.80 -5.16 9.31
C ILE A 245 -2.73 -6.04 9.94
N PRO A 246 -2.83 -7.39 9.81
CA PRO A 246 -1.80 -8.29 10.31
C PRO A 246 -0.56 -8.21 9.41
N PHE A 247 0.43 -7.44 9.85
CA PHE A 247 1.64 -7.18 9.07
C PHE A 247 2.89 -7.17 9.96
N ASP A 248 4.06 -7.35 9.37
CA ASP A 248 5.35 -7.44 10.09
C ASP A 248 5.82 -6.11 10.68
N LEU A 249 5.36 -5.00 10.15
CA LEU A 249 5.67 -3.65 10.63
C LEU A 249 4.41 -2.96 11.16
N PRO A 250 4.54 -1.97 12.05
CA PRO A 250 3.40 -1.19 12.52
C PRO A 250 2.67 -0.49 11.40
N THR A 251 1.35 -0.64 11.36
CA THR A 251 0.45 0.00 10.39
C THR A 251 -0.55 0.89 11.11
N SER A 252 -0.96 1.98 10.46
CA SER A 252 -2.15 2.71 10.89
C SER A 252 -3.40 2.05 10.29
N GLU A 253 -4.48 2.00 11.06
CA GLU A 253 -5.75 1.53 10.53
C GLU A 253 -6.33 2.57 9.56
N GLY A 254 -6.82 2.13 8.41
CA GLY A 254 -7.73 2.91 7.61
C GLY A 254 -9.03 3.13 8.37
N TRP A 255 -9.67 4.27 8.16
CA TRP A 255 -10.83 4.66 8.96
C TRP A 255 -12.00 5.10 8.08
N ILE A 256 -13.19 4.64 8.43
CA ILE A 256 -14.46 5.10 7.91
C ILE A 256 -15.40 5.38 9.11
N PRO A 257 -16.20 6.46 9.08
CA PRO A 257 -17.15 6.74 10.16
C PRO A 257 -18.12 5.58 10.36
N ALA A 258 -18.66 5.44 11.59
CA ALA A 258 -19.78 4.53 11.81
C ALA A 258 -21.00 4.96 10.97
N ALA A 259 -21.82 4.01 10.53
CA ALA A 259 -23.00 4.33 9.70
C ALA A 259 -23.99 5.26 10.45
N SER A 260 -24.09 5.12 11.78
CA SER A 260 -24.91 6.00 12.62
C SER A 260 -24.45 7.46 12.64
N ASP A 261 -23.19 7.72 12.32
CA ASP A 261 -22.55 9.04 12.33
C ASP A 261 -22.52 9.69 10.94
N MET A 262 -23.13 9.03 9.96
CA MET A 262 -23.26 9.54 8.59
C MET A 262 -24.68 9.98 8.29
N ASP A 263 -24.85 11.25 7.97
CA ASP A 263 -26.05 11.70 7.26
C ASP A 263 -25.96 11.31 5.77
N LYS A 264 -27.02 11.57 5.02
CA LYS A 264 -27.07 11.20 3.59
C LYS A 264 -26.03 11.95 2.74
N LEU A 265 -25.65 13.15 3.14
CA LEU A 265 -24.59 13.91 2.44
C LEU A 265 -23.24 13.27 2.66
N GLU A 266 -22.92 12.88 3.91
CA GLU A 266 -21.67 12.15 4.23
C GLU A 266 -21.61 10.80 3.50
N VAL A 267 -22.73 10.07 3.43
CA VAL A 267 -22.81 8.83 2.64
C VAL A 267 -22.45 9.08 1.17
N ALA A 268 -23.01 10.12 0.56
CA ALA A 268 -22.73 10.49 -0.83
C ALA A 268 -21.24 10.86 -1.03
N TRP A 269 -20.67 11.66 -0.12
CA TRP A 269 -19.25 12.04 -0.18
C TRP A 269 -18.32 10.84 0.07
N THR A 270 -18.63 10.01 1.04
CA THR A 270 -17.86 8.79 1.31
C THR A 270 -17.86 7.86 0.10
N ALA A 271 -19.00 7.68 -0.56
CA ALA A 271 -19.12 6.84 -1.75
C ALA A 271 -18.25 7.29 -2.93
N VAL A 272 -17.97 8.59 -3.05
CA VAL A 272 -17.05 9.14 -4.06
C VAL A 272 -15.59 9.22 -3.56
N GLY A 273 -15.35 8.86 -2.29
CA GLY A 273 -14.01 8.86 -1.68
C GLY A 273 -13.58 10.21 -1.10
N GLN A 274 -14.51 11.14 -0.95
CA GLN A 274 -14.34 12.37 -0.19
C GLN A 274 -14.90 12.17 1.25
N GLY A 275 -15.29 13.20 1.94
CA GLY A 275 -15.79 13.05 3.29
C GLY A 275 -14.68 12.75 4.30
N ARG A 276 -15.03 12.05 5.39
CA ARG A 276 -14.12 11.84 6.53
C ARG A 276 -13.30 10.55 6.44
N THR A 277 -13.51 9.70 5.43
CA THR A 277 -12.77 8.43 5.27
C THR A 277 -11.28 8.66 5.01
N LEU A 278 -10.45 7.91 5.72
CA LEU A 278 -8.99 7.94 5.61
C LEU A 278 -8.44 6.54 5.34
N VAL A 279 -7.47 6.44 4.45
CA VAL A 279 -6.82 5.19 4.08
C VAL A 279 -5.31 5.32 4.11
N THR A 280 -4.60 4.22 4.33
CA THR A 280 -3.17 4.15 4.08
C THR A 280 -2.91 3.65 2.66
N PRO A 281 -1.73 3.90 2.08
CA PRO A 281 -1.34 3.29 0.81
C PRO A 281 -1.41 1.76 0.83
N LEU A 282 -1.06 1.13 1.96
CA LEU A 282 -1.23 -0.32 2.12
C LEU A 282 -2.70 -0.74 2.03
N ASN A 283 -3.65 -0.01 2.66
CA ASN A 283 -5.08 -0.30 2.49
C ASN A 283 -5.48 -0.30 1.02
N MET A 284 -5.06 0.71 0.27
CA MET A 284 -5.42 0.83 -1.15
C MET A 284 -4.78 -0.26 -2.02
N ALA A 285 -3.53 -0.64 -1.72
CA ALA A 285 -2.88 -1.76 -2.39
C ALA A 285 -3.62 -3.09 -2.12
N LEU A 286 -4.07 -3.32 -0.88
CA LEU A 286 -4.84 -4.50 -0.49
C LEU A 286 -6.22 -4.53 -1.15
N ILE A 287 -6.94 -3.40 -1.20
CA ILE A 287 -8.22 -3.27 -1.92
C ILE A 287 -8.03 -3.62 -3.40
N CYS A 288 -7.02 -3.05 -4.04
CA CYS A 288 -6.69 -3.31 -5.44
C CYS A 288 -6.33 -4.78 -5.68
N SER A 289 -5.51 -5.37 -4.79
CA SER A 289 -5.09 -6.78 -4.91
C SER A 289 -6.25 -7.75 -4.75
N THR A 290 -7.27 -7.39 -3.98
CA THR A 290 -8.50 -8.18 -3.84
C THR A 290 -9.22 -8.31 -5.18
N ILE A 291 -9.33 -7.21 -5.93
CA ILE A 291 -9.91 -7.24 -7.28
C ILE A 291 -9.06 -8.10 -8.22
N ALA A 292 -7.74 -7.91 -8.17
CA ALA A 292 -6.78 -8.68 -8.97
C ALA A 292 -6.86 -10.19 -8.67
N ASN A 293 -7.13 -10.59 -7.44
CA ASN A 293 -7.14 -11.96 -6.94
C ASN A 293 -8.57 -12.54 -6.80
N ASP A 294 -9.45 -12.22 -7.72
CA ASP A 294 -10.79 -12.80 -7.81
C ASP A 294 -11.61 -12.69 -6.50
N GLY A 295 -11.52 -11.54 -5.83
CA GLY A 295 -12.23 -11.22 -4.60
C GLY A 295 -11.57 -11.71 -3.31
N LYS A 296 -10.42 -12.35 -3.40
CA LYS A 296 -9.67 -12.88 -2.26
C LYS A 296 -8.61 -11.89 -1.79
N LEU A 297 -8.69 -11.48 -0.53
CA LEU A 297 -7.72 -10.63 0.13
C LEU A 297 -6.74 -11.50 0.91
N MET A 298 -5.53 -11.62 0.40
CA MET A 298 -4.47 -12.37 1.06
C MET A 298 -3.88 -11.57 2.23
N ARG A 299 -3.46 -12.26 3.29
CA ARG A 299 -2.72 -11.64 4.38
C ARG A 299 -1.41 -11.06 3.86
N PRO A 300 -1.14 -9.75 4.01
CA PRO A 300 0.13 -9.18 3.59
C PRO A 300 1.27 -9.64 4.50
N TYR A 301 2.46 -9.81 3.93
CA TYR A 301 3.66 -10.15 4.69
C TYR A 301 4.92 -9.59 4.04
N LEU A 302 5.93 -9.38 4.86
CA LEU A 302 7.21 -8.80 4.48
C LEU A 302 8.39 -9.74 4.77
N VAL A 303 8.35 -10.46 5.90
CA VAL A 303 9.37 -11.44 6.26
C VAL A 303 8.97 -12.81 5.74
N GLU A 304 9.71 -13.28 4.73
CA GLU A 304 9.45 -14.57 4.11
C GLU A 304 10.09 -15.72 4.90
N LYS A 305 11.31 -15.51 5.41
CA LYS A 305 12.07 -16.56 6.07
C LYS A 305 12.98 -15.99 7.17
N ILE A 306 13.13 -16.74 8.24
CA ILE A 306 14.16 -16.54 9.27
C ILE A 306 15.07 -17.78 9.26
N SER A 307 16.35 -17.57 9.19
CA SER A 307 17.34 -18.65 9.16
C SER A 307 18.53 -18.41 10.08
N GLU A 308 19.09 -19.50 10.60
CA GLU A 308 20.41 -19.47 11.24
C GLU A 308 21.49 -19.15 10.21
N ARG A 309 22.66 -18.73 10.65
CA ARG A 309 23.82 -18.47 9.80
C ARG A 309 24.29 -19.67 8.99
N ASN A 310 24.10 -20.87 9.50
CA ASN A 310 24.42 -22.13 8.81
C ASN A 310 23.43 -22.47 7.70
N GLY A 311 22.37 -21.65 7.51
CA GLY A 311 21.34 -21.83 6.51
C GLY A 311 20.11 -22.61 6.96
N ASN A 312 20.10 -23.14 8.20
CA ASN A 312 18.93 -23.82 8.75
C ASN A 312 17.74 -22.85 8.85
N THR A 313 16.57 -23.26 8.36
CA THR A 313 15.36 -22.46 8.43
C THR A 313 14.70 -22.61 9.80
N ILE A 314 14.52 -21.47 10.50
CA ILE A 314 13.78 -21.38 11.77
C ILE A 314 12.30 -21.16 11.49
N PHE A 315 12.00 -20.25 10.54
CA PHE A 315 10.66 -19.89 10.16
C PHE A 315 10.57 -19.66 8.64
N LYS A 316 9.47 -20.10 8.03
CA LYS A 316 9.11 -19.78 6.66
C LYS A 316 7.65 -19.45 6.57
N TYR A 317 7.33 -18.28 6.05
CA TYR A 317 5.96 -17.82 5.87
C TYR A 317 5.24 -18.69 4.82
N ARG A 318 3.96 -18.95 5.06
CA ARG A 318 3.07 -19.60 4.10
C ARG A 318 1.93 -18.66 3.76
N PRO A 319 1.75 -18.30 2.48
CA PRO A 319 0.65 -17.43 2.06
C PRO A 319 -0.70 -17.95 2.57
N SER A 320 -1.51 -17.06 3.11
CA SER A 320 -2.82 -17.39 3.68
C SER A 320 -3.86 -16.37 3.29
N LEU A 321 -5.10 -16.85 3.11
CA LEU A 321 -6.26 -15.98 2.94
C LEU A 321 -6.52 -15.21 4.24
N TRP A 322 -6.70 -13.90 4.13
CA TRP A 322 -7.13 -13.09 5.27
C TRP A 322 -8.63 -12.84 5.25
N ARG A 323 -9.18 -12.44 4.09
CA ARG A 323 -10.60 -12.11 3.91
C ARG A 323 -11.07 -12.44 2.49
N GLN A 324 -12.38 -12.46 2.32
CA GLN A 324 -13.01 -12.50 1.00
C GLN A 324 -14.16 -11.48 0.96
N PRO A 325 -13.87 -10.20 0.67
CA PRO A 325 -14.87 -9.11 0.69
C PRO A 325 -15.99 -9.27 -0.32
N ILE A 326 -15.68 -9.83 -1.48
CA ILE A 326 -16.60 -9.96 -2.62
C ILE A 326 -16.43 -11.32 -3.31
N SER A 327 -17.42 -11.70 -4.10
CA SER A 327 -17.38 -12.89 -4.95
C SER A 327 -16.40 -12.71 -6.13
N LYS A 328 -16.03 -13.83 -6.75
CA LYS A 328 -15.24 -13.82 -7.98
C LYS A 328 -15.98 -13.08 -9.12
N ASP A 329 -17.28 -13.29 -9.24
CA ASP A 329 -18.07 -12.67 -10.30
C ASP A 329 -18.06 -11.15 -10.21
N THR A 330 -18.24 -10.61 -9.00
CA THR A 330 -18.10 -9.17 -8.77
C THR A 330 -16.68 -8.70 -9.08
N ALA A 331 -15.65 -9.42 -8.64
CA ALA A 331 -14.26 -9.05 -8.91
C ALA A 331 -13.97 -8.99 -10.42
N VAL A 332 -14.50 -9.92 -11.22
CA VAL A 332 -14.36 -9.92 -12.69
C VAL A 332 -14.99 -8.68 -13.31
N ILE A 333 -16.18 -8.28 -12.85
CA ILE A 333 -16.85 -7.06 -13.34
C ILE A 333 -16.01 -5.82 -12.98
N ILE A 334 -15.58 -5.68 -11.73
CA ILE A 334 -14.78 -4.53 -11.31
C ILE A 334 -13.42 -4.49 -12.02
N LYS A 335 -12.81 -5.64 -12.27
CA LYS A 335 -11.59 -5.79 -13.08
C LYS A 335 -11.79 -5.19 -14.48
N SER A 336 -12.91 -5.46 -15.15
CA SER A 336 -13.21 -4.88 -16.46
C SER A 336 -13.38 -3.35 -16.41
N PHE A 337 -14.01 -2.82 -15.35
CA PHE A 337 -14.13 -1.37 -15.14
C PHE A 337 -12.76 -0.71 -14.96
N MET A 338 -11.88 -1.36 -14.19
CA MET A 338 -10.52 -0.86 -13.95
C MET A 338 -9.66 -0.93 -15.21
N GLU A 339 -9.82 -1.96 -16.05
CA GLU A 339 -9.15 -2.05 -17.35
C GLU A 339 -9.62 -0.92 -18.27
N LYS A 340 -10.92 -0.72 -18.41
CA LYS A 340 -11.49 0.38 -19.21
C LYS A 340 -10.99 1.76 -18.74
N THR A 341 -10.77 1.93 -17.43
CA THR A 341 -10.19 3.18 -16.88
C THR A 341 -8.83 3.47 -17.46
N VAL A 342 -7.98 2.45 -17.63
CA VAL A 342 -6.64 2.59 -18.21
C VAL A 342 -6.69 2.67 -19.74
N ASP A 343 -7.59 1.92 -20.38
CA ASP A 343 -7.67 1.90 -21.85
C ASP A 343 -8.20 3.20 -22.43
N MET A 344 -9.25 3.77 -21.85
CA MET A 344 -9.92 4.94 -22.42
C MET A 344 -10.49 5.93 -21.39
N GLY A 345 -10.23 5.69 -20.11
CA GLY A 345 -10.71 6.52 -19.02
C GLY A 345 -9.65 7.49 -18.49
N THR A 346 -9.73 7.75 -17.19
CA THR A 346 -8.85 8.71 -16.50
C THR A 346 -7.42 8.21 -16.28
N GLY A 347 -7.18 6.91 -16.47
CA GLY A 347 -5.92 6.22 -16.15
C GLY A 347 -5.00 5.94 -17.34
N THR A 348 -5.22 6.53 -18.52
CA THR A 348 -4.52 6.18 -19.76
C THR A 348 -3.00 6.31 -19.71
N ARG A 349 -2.47 7.11 -18.79
CA ARG A 349 -1.01 7.25 -18.60
C ARG A 349 -0.37 6.07 -17.85
N ALA A 350 -1.17 5.12 -17.36
CA ALA A 350 -0.68 3.87 -16.79
C ALA A 350 -0.50 2.75 -17.82
N ARG A 351 -0.82 2.95 -19.09
CA ARG A 351 -0.65 1.95 -20.16
C ARG A 351 0.80 1.50 -20.30
N ILE A 352 1.01 0.19 -20.52
CA ILE A 352 2.34 -0.42 -20.69
C ILE A 352 2.34 -1.24 -21.99
N GLY A 353 2.70 -0.61 -23.11
CA GLY A 353 2.81 -1.32 -24.40
C GLY A 353 1.63 -2.25 -24.67
N SER A 354 1.92 -3.53 -24.90
CA SER A 354 0.93 -4.58 -25.16
C SER A 354 0.38 -5.26 -23.90
N ILE A 355 0.83 -4.85 -22.70
CA ILE A 355 0.36 -5.43 -21.43
C ILE A 355 -0.97 -4.76 -21.05
N ARG A 356 -1.97 -5.58 -20.77
CA ARG A 356 -3.26 -5.10 -20.26
C ARG A 356 -3.12 -4.71 -18.79
N VAL A 357 -3.41 -3.45 -18.49
CA VAL A 357 -3.32 -2.86 -17.15
C VAL A 357 -4.72 -2.46 -16.68
N ALA A 358 -5.07 -2.80 -15.46
CA ALA A 358 -6.27 -2.34 -14.78
C ALA A 358 -5.91 -1.35 -13.68
N GLY A 359 -6.70 -0.29 -13.51
CA GLY A 359 -6.43 0.68 -12.47
C GLY A 359 -7.55 1.69 -12.22
N LYS A 360 -7.37 2.48 -11.19
CA LYS A 360 -8.26 3.59 -10.82
C LYS A 360 -7.44 4.78 -10.37
N THR A 361 -7.71 5.92 -10.94
CA THR A 361 -7.17 7.20 -10.50
C THR A 361 -7.97 7.76 -9.33
N GLY A 362 -7.30 8.50 -8.47
CA GLY A 362 -7.91 9.31 -7.42
C GLY A 362 -7.33 10.72 -7.43
N THR A 363 -8.20 11.70 -7.26
CA THR A 363 -7.84 13.10 -7.01
C THR A 363 -8.60 13.49 -5.76
N ALA A 364 -7.91 13.50 -4.62
CA ALA A 364 -8.53 13.71 -3.33
C ALA A 364 -8.37 15.18 -2.91
N GLU A 365 -9.45 15.92 -2.88
CA GLU A 365 -9.45 17.33 -2.50
C GLU A 365 -9.01 17.51 -1.05
N VAL A 366 -8.15 18.48 -0.83
CA VAL A 366 -7.62 18.89 0.46
C VAL A 366 -7.84 20.40 0.62
N SER A 367 -8.40 20.81 1.77
CA SER A 367 -8.68 22.24 2.02
C SER A 367 -7.44 23.10 1.83
N LYS A 368 -7.55 24.13 0.98
CA LYS A 368 -6.50 25.16 0.73
C LYS A 368 -5.16 24.63 0.19
N LYS A 369 -5.13 23.42 -0.37
CA LYS A 369 -3.94 22.81 -0.99
C LYS A 369 -4.31 22.14 -2.29
N GLU A 370 -3.30 21.82 -3.11
CA GLU A 370 -3.48 20.91 -4.24
C GLU A 370 -3.98 19.54 -3.75
N PRO A 371 -4.84 18.86 -4.53
CA PRO A 371 -5.33 17.55 -4.17
C PRO A 371 -4.23 16.52 -4.00
N HIS A 372 -4.48 15.46 -3.24
CA HIS A 372 -3.63 14.27 -3.29
C HIS A 372 -3.86 13.50 -4.59
N ALA A 373 -2.77 13.12 -5.25
CA ALA A 373 -2.81 12.33 -6.46
C ALA A 373 -2.67 10.84 -6.13
N TRP A 374 -3.67 10.03 -6.50
CA TRP A 374 -3.69 8.59 -6.33
C TRP A 374 -3.76 7.84 -7.65
N PHE A 375 -3.07 6.72 -7.70
CA PHE A 375 -3.33 5.66 -8.66
C PHE A 375 -3.19 4.30 -7.96
N VAL A 376 -4.16 3.43 -8.19
CA VAL A 376 -4.11 2.03 -7.77
C VAL A 376 -4.40 1.15 -8.97
N GLY A 377 -3.66 0.06 -9.12
CA GLY A 377 -3.82 -0.79 -10.29
C GLY A 377 -3.02 -2.08 -10.18
N PHE A 378 -3.18 -2.93 -11.18
CA PHE A 378 -2.49 -4.20 -11.28
C PHE A 378 -2.28 -4.60 -12.74
N ALA A 379 -1.36 -5.51 -12.97
CA ALA A 379 -1.04 -6.05 -14.28
C ALA A 379 -0.37 -7.44 -14.17
N PRO A 380 -0.43 -8.27 -15.23
CA PRO A 380 -1.38 -8.21 -16.35
C PRO A 380 -2.83 -8.45 -15.89
N VAL A 381 -3.82 -8.00 -16.66
CA VAL A 381 -5.25 -8.17 -16.28
C VAL A 381 -5.66 -9.65 -16.26
N GLU A 382 -5.20 -10.41 -17.24
CA GLU A 382 -5.54 -11.83 -17.43
C GLU A 382 -4.91 -12.75 -16.38
N ASP A 383 -3.72 -12.41 -15.89
CA ASP A 383 -2.99 -13.17 -14.86
C ASP A 383 -2.22 -12.21 -13.96
N PRO A 384 -2.87 -11.55 -13.00
CA PRO A 384 -2.26 -10.51 -12.19
C PRO A 384 -1.04 -11.00 -11.40
N GLN A 385 0.11 -10.42 -11.68
CA GLN A 385 1.38 -10.71 -11.02
C GLN A 385 1.74 -9.67 -9.97
N VAL A 386 1.30 -8.43 -10.18
CA VAL A 386 1.69 -7.27 -9.38
C VAL A 386 0.52 -6.29 -9.24
N ALA A 387 0.28 -5.84 -8.02
CA ALA A 387 -0.63 -4.76 -7.69
C ALA A 387 0.15 -3.60 -7.04
N VAL A 388 -0.24 -2.37 -7.35
CA VAL A 388 0.41 -1.15 -6.88
C VAL A 388 -0.60 -0.14 -6.36
N ALA A 389 -0.24 0.56 -5.29
CA ALA A 389 -0.88 1.81 -4.87
C ALA A 389 0.17 2.90 -4.77
N VAL A 390 -0.09 4.03 -5.41
CA VAL A 390 0.77 5.22 -5.41
C VAL A 390 -0.03 6.41 -4.90
N ILE A 391 0.54 7.15 -3.97
CA ILE A 391 0.06 8.47 -3.54
C ILE A 391 1.16 9.51 -3.66
N ILE A 392 0.80 10.70 -4.13
CA ILE A 392 1.62 11.90 -4.03
C ILE A 392 0.82 12.94 -3.26
N GLU A 393 1.34 13.35 -2.10
CA GLU A 393 0.71 14.38 -1.28
C GLU A 393 0.69 15.71 -2.03
N ASN A 394 -0.49 16.33 -2.11
CA ASN A 394 -0.67 17.61 -2.79
C ASN A 394 -0.06 17.63 -4.22
N GLY A 395 -0.12 16.49 -4.89
CA GLY A 395 0.48 16.28 -6.21
C GLY A 395 -0.42 16.67 -7.38
N GLY A 396 -1.68 17.02 -7.11
CA GLY A 396 -2.67 17.38 -8.12
C GLY A 396 -3.46 16.21 -8.66
N SER A 397 -3.50 16.02 -9.97
CA SER A 397 -4.31 14.97 -10.61
C SER A 397 -3.66 13.59 -10.58
N GLY A 398 -4.40 12.59 -10.09
CA GLY A 398 -3.94 11.20 -10.07
C GLY A 398 -3.57 10.65 -11.45
N GLY A 399 -4.37 10.96 -12.48
CA GLY A 399 -4.10 10.53 -13.85
C GLY A 399 -2.84 11.18 -14.47
N ARG A 400 -2.48 12.39 -14.04
CA ARG A 400 -1.31 13.11 -14.57
C ARG A 400 -0.03 12.79 -13.79
N VAL A 401 -0.11 12.57 -12.48
CA VAL A 401 1.05 12.46 -11.60
C VAL A 401 1.25 11.04 -11.11
N ALA A 402 0.25 10.40 -10.51
CA ALA A 402 0.39 9.08 -9.91
C ALA A 402 0.37 7.94 -10.94
N ALA A 403 -0.43 8.04 -12.01
CA ALA A 403 -0.52 7.00 -13.03
C ALA A 403 0.81 6.74 -13.77
N PRO A 404 1.59 7.76 -14.20
CA PRO A 404 2.91 7.53 -14.78
C PRO A 404 3.89 6.86 -13.82
N ILE A 405 3.87 7.23 -12.54
CA ILE A 405 4.71 6.61 -11.50
C ILE A 405 4.36 5.13 -11.37
N ALA A 406 3.07 4.80 -11.26
CA ALA A 406 2.60 3.42 -11.20
C ALA A 406 2.99 2.62 -12.45
N ARG A 407 2.92 3.22 -13.65
CA ARG A 407 3.37 2.59 -14.90
C ARG A 407 4.83 2.17 -14.83
N GLU A 408 5.73 3.05 -14.38
CA GLU A 408 7.17 2.73 -14.25
C GLU A 408 7.41 1.58 -13.29
N ILE A 409 6.72 1.57 -12.14
CA ILE A 409 6.82 0.52 -11.14
C ILE A 409 6.31 -0.80 -11.69
N LEU A 410 5.11 -0.82 -12.27
CA LEU A 410 4.51 -2.03 -12.86
C LEU A 410 5.37 -2.59 -14.01
N ALA A 411 5.87 -1.72 -14.88
CA ALA A 411 6.74 -2.13 -16.01
C ALA A 411 8.02 -2.78 -15.50
N THR A 412 8.66 -2.20 -14.46
CA THR A 412 9.85 -2.80 -13.83
C THR A 412 9.53 -4.16 -13.22
N ALA A 413 8.42 -4.25 -12.46
CA ALA A 413 8.01 -5.50 -11.82
C ALA A 413 7.73 -6.63 -12.83
N LEU A 414 7.29 -6.27 -14.05
CA LEU A 414 7.03 -7.21 -15.14
C LEU A 414 8.24 -7.44 -16.07
N GLY A 415 9.41 -6.87 -15.74
CA GLY A 415 10.64 -7.03 -16.52
C GLY A 415 10.62 -6.35 -17.89
N LYS A 416 9.83 -5.26 -18.04
CA LYS A 416 9.64 -4.57 -19.35
C LYS A 416 10.45 -3.28 -19.51
N ASN A 417 11.26 -2.91 -18.52
CA ASN A 417 12.17 -1.75 -18.59
C ASN A 417 13.61 -2.12 -19.01
N ARG A 418 13.79 -3.27 -19.66
CA ARG A 418 15.09 -3.68 -20.21
C ARG A 418 15.15 -3.45 -21.71
#